data_b5c02a81127afb44902916abdb62aae1
#
_entry.id   b5c02a81127afb44902916abdb62aae1
#
_cell.length_a   1.000
_cell.length_b   1.000
_cell.length_c   1.000
_cell.angle_alpha   90.00
_cell.angle_beta   90.00
_cell.angle_gamma   90.00
#
_symmetry.space_group_name_H-M   'P 1'
#
loop_
_entity.id
_entity.type
_entity.pdbx_description
1 polymer ?
#
loop_
_entity_poly.entity_id
_entity_poly.type
_entity_poly.pdbx_seq_one_letter_code
_entity_poly.pdbx_strand_id
1 'polypeptide(L)'
;MAEVYHALGSRITVVETMGRIIPGADADITRPLHKRIAARYDEVLLKTRVTGATVTENGIEVGFETGVEIRTATFDRVLVATGRRLSGDRLGAQAAGITPDARGFIPVDAQMRTTQPHIFAVGDVVGQPMLAHKAAHEGKVAAEVIAGEKAAFDPLAIPSVAYTDPEIAWAGLTETDAKAKGIAYEKGVFPWAASGRR
;
A
#
# COMPACT_ATOMS: atom_id res chain seq x y z
N MET A 1 9.79 -6.59 -2.76
CA MET A 1 11.19 -6.33 -3.20
C MET A 1 12.21 -6.88 -2.20
N ALA A 2 12.11 -6.61 -0.89
CA ALA A 2 13.03 -7.17 0.12
C ALA A 2 13.17 -8.70 0.01
N GLU A 3 12.07 -9.44 -0.13
CA GLU A 3 12.08 -10.90 -0.35
C GLU A 3 12.90 -11.30 -1.58
N VAL A 4 12.73 -10.58 -2.69
CA VAL A 4 13.43 -10.88 -3.93
C VAL A 4 14.94 -10.65 -3.77
N TYR A 5 15.35 -9.51 -3.24
CA TYR A 5 16.76 -9.21 -3.05
C TYR A 5 17.42 -10.11 -2.01
N HIS A 6 16.69 -10.47 -0.94
CA HIS A 6 17.18 -11.44 0.03
C HIS A 6 17.40 -12.82 -0.63
N ALA A 7 16.46 -13.29 -1.44
CA ALA A 7 16.59 -14.55 -2.17
C ALA A 7 17.75 -14.55 -3.18
N LEU A 8 18.14 -13.37 -3.68
CA LEU A 8 19.31 -13.17 -4.54
C LEU A 8 20.63 -12.98 -3.75
N GLY A 9 20.60 -13.13 -2.42
CA GLY A 9 21.79 -13.08 -1.56
C GLY A 9 22.10 -11.73 -0.93
N SER A 10 21.24 -10.72 -1.09
CA SER A 10 21.43 -9.43 -0.44
C SER A 10 21.11 -9.51 1.06
N ARG A 11 21.91 -8.82 1.87
CA ARG A 11 21.58 -8.52 3.27
C ARG A 11 20.57 -7.39 3.33
N ILE A 12 19.51 -7.57 4.11
CA ILE A 12 18.37 -6.66 4.09
C ILE A 12 18.17 -5.99 5.45
N THR A 13 18.09 -4.67 5.46
CA THR A 13 17.53 -3.87 6.56
C THR A 13 16.23 -3.24 6.09
N VAL A 14 15.14 -3.50 6.81
CA VAL A 14 13.83 -2.89 6.57
C VAL A 14 13.59 -1.78 7.58
N VAL A 15 13.14 -0.62 7.12
CA VAL A 15 12.78 0.52 7.97
C VAL A 15 11.32 0.87 7.75
N GLU A 16 10.55 0.93 8.83
CA GLU A 16 9.13 1.24 8.83
C GLU A 16 8.81 2.25 9.94
N THR A 17 8.15 3.33 9.59
CA THR A 17 7.75 4.38 10.55
C THR A 17 6.62 3.95 11.48
N MET A 18 5.79 3.02 11.02
CA MET A 18 4.70 2.48 11.82
C MET A 18 5.19 1.41 12.82
N GLY A 19 4.36 1.09 13.80
CA GLY A 19 4.67 0.07 14.81
C GLY A 19 4.56 -1.38 14.31
N ARG A 20 4.27 -1.59 13.02
CA ARG A 20 4.16 -2.91 12.39
C ARG A 20 4.36 -2.82 10.88
N ILE A 21 4.81 -3.90 10.28
CA ILE A 21 4.84 -4.05 8.82
C ILE A 21 3.41 -4.17 8.28
N ILE A 22 3.17 -3.73 7.05
CA ILE A 22 1.87 -3.79 6.36
C ILE A 22 0.74 -3.26 7.26
N PRO A 23 0.75 -1.98 7.64
CA PRO A 23 -0.16 -1.42 8.63
C PRO A 23 -1.65 -1.49 8.24
N GLY A 24 -1.97 -1.71 6.96
CA GLY A 24 -3.34 -1.90 6.46
C GLY A 24 -3.95 -3.26 6.80
N ALA A 25 -3.15 -4.27 7.16
CA ALA A 25 -3.64 -5.58 7.59
C ALA A 25 -3.65 -5.68 9.13
N ASP A 26 -4.48 -6.56 9.69
CA ASP A 26 -4.52 -6.78 11.13
C ASP A 26 -3.24 -7.42 11.67
N ALA A 27 -2.92 -7.13 12.95
CA ALA A 27 -1.66 -7.51 13.57
C ALA A 27 -1.47 -9.03 13.69
N ASP A 28 -2.54 -9.79 13.87
CA ASP A 28 -2.49 -11.25 13.95
C ASP A 28 -2.12 -11.88 12.60
N ILE A 29 -2.60 -11.28 11.49
CA ILE A 29 -2.28 -11.71 10.13
C ILE A 29 -0.82 -11.39 9.78
N THR A 30 -0.31 -10.24 10.19
CA THR A 30 1.08 -9.83 9.86
C THR A 30 2.14 -10.45 10.76
N ARG A 31 1.76 -10.99 11.93
CA ARG A 31 2.70 -11.57 12.91
C ARG A 31 3.53 -12.74 12.37
N PRO A 32 2.98 -13.72 11.63
CA PRO A 32 3.77 -14.81 11.05
C PRO A 32 4.85 -14.29 10.07
N LEU A 33 4.50 -13.33 9.22
CA LEU A 33 5.44 -12.69 8.31
C LEU A 33 6.53 -11.95 9.09
N HIS A 34 6.16 -11.14 10.08
CA HIS A 34 7.15 -10.40 10.87
C HIS A 34 8.15 -11.36 11.55
N LYS A 35 7.66 -12.45 12.16
CA LYS A 35 8.54 -13.47 12.75
C LYS A 35 9.51 -14.07 11.74
N ARG A 36 9.03 -14.33 10.52
CA ARG A 36 9.86 -14.92 9.47
C ARG A 36 10.93 -13.97 8.95
N ILE A 37 10.58 -12.72 8.63
CA ILE A 37 11.53 -11.74 8.13
C ILE A 37 12.53 -11.30 9.19
N ALA A 38 12.12 -11.19 10.46
CA ALA A 38 13.02 -10.87 11.57
C ALA A 38 14.09 -11.96 11.81
N ALA A 39 13.82 -13.21 11.41
CA ALA A 39 14.81 -14.30 11.49
C ALA A 39 15.72 -14.38 10.25
N ARG A 40 15.38 -13.70 9.15
CA ARG A 40 16.06 -13.81 7.85
C ARG A 40 16.84 -12.56 7.46
N TYR A 41 16.30 -11.38 7.81
CA TYR A 41 16.91 -10.11 7.48
C TYR A 41 17.86 -9.66 8.58
N ASP A 42 18.80 -8.81 8.25
CA ASP A 42 19.74 -8.25 9.20
C ASP A 42 19.02 -7.44 10.29
N GLU A 43 18.10 -6.58 9.88
CA GLU A 43 17.30 -5.77 10.78
C GLU A 43 15.89 -5.49 10.23
N VAL A 44 14.92 -5.40 11.14
CA VAL A 44 13.58 -4.88 10.86
C VAL A 44 13.27 -3.80 11.90
N LEU A 45 13.46 -2.56 11.49
CA LEU A 45 13.34 -1.37 12.34
C LEU A 45 11.95 -0.79 12.22
N LEU A 46 11.12 -1.03 13.22
CA LEU A 46 9.78 -0.44 13.36
C LEU A 46 9.83 0.85 14.16
N LYS A 47 8.82 1.73 14.00
CA LYS A 47 8.76 3.06 14.61
C LYS A 47 10.01 3.89 14.36
N THR A 48 10.66 3.64 13.23
CA THR A 48 11.93 4.22 12.86
C THR A 48 11.75 5.09 11.62
N ARG A 49 12.26 6.29 11.66
CA ARG A 49 12.25 7.23 10.54
C ARG A 49 13.63 7.36 9.93
N VAL A 50 13.72 7.37 8.62
CA VAL A 50 14.93 7.78 7.91
C VAL A 50 15.01 9.31 7.93
N THR A 51 16.10 9.85 8.45
CA THR A 51 16.32 11.30 8.57
C THR A 51 17.07 11.89 7.38
N GLY A 52 17.81 11.06 6.65
CA GLY A 52 18.55 11.46 5.46
C GLY A 52 19.31 10.29 4.86
N ALA A 53 19.80 10.48 3.64
CA ALA A 53 20.69 9.56 2.96
C ALA A 53 21.71 10.36 2.14
N THR A 54 23.00 10.04 2.30
CA THR A 54 24.10 10.72 1.62
C THR A 54 25.01 9.73 0.95
N VAL A 55 25.32 9.94 -0.34
CA VAL A 55 26.28 9.12 -1.07
C VAL A 55 27.69 9.46 -0.60
N THR A 56 28.45 8.44 -0.24
CA THR A 56 29.85 8.52 0.19
C THR A 56 30.74 7.61 -0.67
N GLU A 57 32.04 7.68 -0.49
CA GLU A 57 32.98 6.75 -1.17
C GLU A 57 32.75 5.28 -0.77
N ASN A 58 32.22 5.03 0.44
CA ASN A 58 32.01 3.68 0.98
C ASN A 58 30.57 3.17 0.78
N GLY A 59 29.71 3.89 0.09
CA GLY A 59 28.31 3.54 -0.13
C GLY A 59 27.36 4.66 0.24
N ILE A 60 26.15 4.31 0.64
CA ILE A 60 25.09 5.27 1.01
C ILE A 60 24.95 5.27 2.54
N GLU A 61 25.38 6.35 3.19
CA GLU A 61 25.16 6.55 4.62
C GLU A 61 23.71 7.00 4.84
N VAL A 62 23.00 6.28 5.71
CA VAL A 62 21.59 6.53 6.03
C VAL A 62 21.46 6.83 7.52
N GLY A 63 20.79 7.94 7.84
CA GLY A 63 20.45 8.32 9.21
C GLY A 63 19.09 7.76 9.62
N PHE A 64 19.01 7.25 10.85
CA PHE A 64 17.81 6.69 11.46
C PHE A 64 17.48 7.38 12.77
N GLU A 65 16.20 7.54 13.05
CA GLU A 65 15.66 8.04 14.30
C GLU A 65 14.58 7.07 14.81
N THR A 66 14.81 6.49 15.99
CA THR A 66 13.88 5.62 16.70
C THR A 66 13.62 6.20 18.09
N GLY A 67 12.52 6.91 18.27
CA GLY A 67 12.26 7.67 19.49
C GLY A 67 13.30 8.77 19.70
N VAL A 68 14.14 8.63 20.71
CA VAL A 68 15.25 9.57 21.02
C VAL A 68 16.60 9.09 20.49
N GLU A 69 16.68 7.88 20.01
CA GLU A 69 17.92 7.29 19.48
C GLU A 69 18.14 7.71 18.03
N ILE A 70 19.33 8.23 17.75
CA ILE A 70 19.77 8.61 16.41
C ILE A 70 21.02 7.79 16.10
N ARG A 71 21.03 7.09 14.95
CA ARG A 71 22.20 6.35 14.47
C ARG A 71 22.33 6.49 12.96
N THR A 72 23.50 6.14 12.44
CA THR A 72 23.77 6.02 11.02
C THR A 72 24.22 4.59 10.68
N ALA A 73 23.99 4.17 9.45
CA ALA A 73 24.57 2.96 8.88
C ALA A 73 24.82 3.15 7.38
N THR A 74 25.81 2.42 6.84
CA THR A 74 26.17 2.50 5.43
C THR A 74 25.68 1.26 4.68
N PHE A 75 25.11 1.47 3.51
CA PHE A 75 24.53 0.44 2.64
C PHE A 75 25.07 0.57 1.21
N ASP A 76 25.15 -0.53 0.50
CA ASP A 76 25.51 -0.53 -0.93
C ASP A 76 24.38 0.09 -1.77
N ARG A 77 23.13 -0.14 -1.38
CA ARG A 77 21.92 0.34 -2.08
C ARG A 77 20.83 0.70 -1.10
N VAL A 78 20.02 1.67 -1.48
CA VAL A 78 18.81 2.08 -0.74
C VAL A 78 17.62 2.05 -1.69
N LEU A 79 16.57 1.33 -1.31
CA LEU A 79 15.29 1.30 -2.01
C LEU A 79 14.27 2.14 -1.24
N VAL A 80 13.81 3.22 -1.86
CA VAL A 80 12.75 4.08 -1.31
C VAL A 80 11.39 3.53 -1.71
N ALA A 81 10.61 3.06 -0.74
CA ALA A 81 9.30 2.46 -0.94
C ALA A 81 8.24 3.11 -0.03
N THR A 82 8.30 4.43 0.14
CA THR A 82 7.50 5.21 1.10
C THR A 82 6.12 5.62 0.58
N GLY A 83 5.67 5.08 -0.54
CA GLY A 83 4.38 5.37 -1.13
C GLY A 83 4.46 5.89 -2.56
N ARG A 84 3.34 6.44 -3.03
CA ARG A 84 3.19 6.98 -4.39
C ARG A 84 2.76 8.44 -4.33
N ARG A 85 3.33 9.25 -5.20
CA ARG A 85 2.82 10.57 -5.51
C ARG A 85 1.84 10.48 -6.67
N LEU A 86 0.71 11.12 -6.53
CA LEU A 86 -0.27 11.23 -7.60
C LEU A 86 0.19 12.22 -8.66
N SER A 87 -0.25 12.02 -9.89
CA SER A 87 0.13 12.84 -11.03
C SER A 87 -1.05 13.61 -11.64
N GLY A 88 -2.20 13.67 -10.97
CA GLY A 88 -3.36 14.41 -11.45
C GLY A 88 -3.08 15.90 -11.69
N ASP A 89 -2.21 16.48 -10.89
CA ASP A 89 -1.70 17.85 -11.02
C ASP A 89 -0.86 18.08 -12.29
N ARG A 90 -0.35 17.01 -12.92
CA ARG A 90 0.54 17.04 -14.08
C ARG A 90 -0.15 16.71 -15.41
N LEU A 91 -1.42 16.31 -15.36
CA LEU A 91 -2.17 15.89 -16.55
C LEU A 91 -2.71 17.07 -17.37
N GLY A 92 -2.58 18.31 -16.86
CA GLY A 92 -3.21 19.48 -17.49
C GLY A 92 -4.74 19.42 -17.44
N ALA A 93 -5.30 18.69 -16.45
CA ALA A 93 -6.73 18.43 -16.31
C ALA A 93 -7.57 19.72 -16.22
N GLN A 94 -6.98 20.81 -15.71
CA GLN A 94 -7.61 22.13 -15.64
C GLN A 94 -7.99 22.67 -17.02
N ALA A 95 -7.20 22.38 -18.06
CA ALA A 95 -7.52 22.79 -19.44
C ALA A 95 -8.82 22.12 -19.95
N ALA A 96 -9.18 20.97 -19.39
CA ALA A 96 -10.44 20.27 -19.64
C ALA A 96 -11.53 20.61 -18.61
N GLY A 97 -11.32 21.58 -17.73
CA GLY A 97 -12.29 21.97 -16.69
C GLY A 97 -12.38 20.97 -15.51
N ILE A 98 -11.35 20.15 -15.31
CA ILE A 98 -11.27 19.19 -14.21
C ILE A 98 -10.25 19.71 -13.19
N THR A 99 -10.66 19.82 -11.93
CA THR A 99 -9.78 20.26 -10.84
C THR A 99 -9.43 19.09 -9.94
N PRO A 100 -8.17 18.59 -9.94
CA PRO A 100 -7.70 17.63 -8.95
C PRO A 100 -7.79 18.19 -7.52
N ASP A 101 -7.95 17.32 -6.54
CA ASP A 101 -7.90 17.73 -5.13
C ASP A 101 -6.48 18.13 -4.70
N ALA A 102 -6.33 18.60 -3.45
CA ALA A 102 -5.03 19.05 -2.90
C ALA A 102 -3.97 17.93 -2.85
N ARG A 103 -4.36 16.66 -2.97
CA ARG A 103 -3.46 15.49 -3.03
C ARG A 103 -3.19 15.03 -4.46
N GLY A 104 -3.84 15.63 -5.46
CA GLY A 104 -3.71 15.29 -6.87
C GLY A 104 -4.67 14.18 -7.32
N PHE A 105 -5.70 13.82 -6.55
CA PHE A 105 -6.76 12.93 -7.01
C PHE A 105 -7.75 13.68 -7.91
N ILE A 106 -8.25 12.99 -8.93
CA ILE A 106 -9.35 13.47 -9.76
C ILE A 106 -10.66 12.92 -9.19
N PRO A 107 -11.54 13.78 -8.65
CA PRO A 107 -12.83 13.34 -8.15
C PRO A 107 -13.69 12.73 -9.25
N VAL A 108 -14.34 11.60 -8.96
CA VAL A 108 -15.29 10.91 -9.83
C VAL A 108 -16.54 10.49 -9.06
N ASP A 109 -17.64 10.29 -9.77
CA ASP A 109 -18.85 9.67 -9.23
C ASP A 109 -18.75 8.12 -9.26
N ALA A 110 -19.81 7.44 -8.84
CA ALA A 110 -19.88 5.98 -8.87
C ALA A 110 -19.85 5.39 -10.30
N GLN A 111 -20.05 6.20 -11.32
CA GLN A 111 -19.94 5.83 -12.74
C GLN A 111 -18.58 6.15 -13.34
N MET A 112 -17.60 6.53 -12.52
CA MET A 112 -16.26 6.98 -12.93
C MET A 112 -16.23 8.26 -13.75
N ARG A 113 -17.33 9.06 -13.77
CA ARG A 113 -17.36 10.34 -14.46
C ARG A 113 -16.67 11.41 -13.61
N THR A 114 -15.88 12.23 -14.24
CA THR A 114 -15.31 13.43 -13.61
C THR A 114 -16.37 14.55 -13.56
N THR A 115 -15.99 15.75 -13.12
CA THR A 115 -16.82 16.96 -13.21
C THR A 115 -17.22 17.31 -14.66
N GLN A 116 -16.52 16.73 -15.64
CA GLN A 116 -16.87 16.81 -17.06
C GLN A 116 -17.53 15.50 -17.49
N PRO A 117 -18.87 15.47 -17.79
CA PRO A 117 -19.63 14.23 -17.95
C PRO A 117 -19.14 13.28 -19.05
N HIS A 118 -18.40 13.79 -20.02
CA HIS A 118 -17.81 13.02 -21.13
C HIS A 118 -16.37 12.58 -20.88
N ILE A 119 -15.81 12.94 -19.72
CA ILE A 119 -14.44 12.54 -19.31
C ILE A 119 -14.52 11.66 -18.09
N PHE A 120 -13.87 10.52 -18.16
CA PHE A 120 -13.79 9.50 -17.11
C PHE A 120 -12.38 9.43 -16.56
N ALA A 121 -12.25 9.08 -15.27
CA ALA A 121 -10.96 8.77 -14.67
C ALA A 121 -11.06 7.48 -13.87
N VAL A 122 -10.02 6.66 -13.92
CA VAL A 122 -9.96 5.35 -13.23
C VAL A 122 -8.55 5.09 -12.68
N GLY A 123 -8.44 4.19 -11.73
CA GLY A 123 -7.17 3.71 -11.17
C GLY A 123 -6.62 4.60 -10.07
N ASP A 124 -5.29 4.63 -9.97
CA ASP A 124 -4.59 5.29 -8.85
C ASP A 124 -4.95 6.79 -8.74
N VAL A 125 -5.26 7.43 -9.85
CA VAL A 125 -5.57 8.87 -9.91
C VAL A 125 -6.91 9.25 -9.28
N VAL A 126 -7.85 8.29 -9.10
CA VAL A 126 -9.18 8.57 -8.53
C VAL A 126 -9.28 8.28 -7.04
N GLY A 127 -8.36 7.51 -6.45
CA GLY A 127 -8.38 7.27 -5.01
C GLY A 127 -7.74 5.96 -4.55
N GLN A 128 -7.76 5.81 -3.22
CA GLN A 128 -7.31 4.59 -2.55
C GLN A 128 -8.38 3.47 -2.61
N PRO A 129 -7.97 2.19 -2.50
CA PRO A 129 -6.59 1.70 -2.54
C PRO A 129 -6.02 1.74 -3.98
N MET A 130 -4.70 1.98 -4.11
CA MET A 130 -4.02 2.05 -5.41
C MET A 130 -3.64 0.65 -5.89
N LEU A 131 -4.60 -0.07 -6.47
CA LEU A 131 -4.48 -1.48 -6.83
C LEU A 131 -4.93 -1.71 -8.29
N ALA A 132 -4.16 -2.50 -9.02
CA ALA A 132 -4.39 -2.76 -10.45
C ALA A 132 -5.77 -3.39 -10.72
N HIS A 133 -6.22 -4.33 -9.90
CA HIS A 133 -7.53 -4.96 -10.06
C HIS A 133 -8.71 -4.03 -9.74
N LYS A 134 -8.53 -3.06 -8.82
CA LYS A 134 -9.49 -1.96 -8.63
C LYS A 134 -9.60 -1.14 -9.91
N ALA A 135 -8.45 -0.70 -10.46
CA ALA A 135 -8.41 0.07 -11.70
C ALA A 135 -9.05 -0.66 -12.88
N ALA A 136 -8.82 -1.97 -13.00
CA ALA A 136 -9.44 -2.79 -14.04
C ALA A 136 -10.98 -2.84 -13.90
N HIS A 137 -11.50 -2.98 -12.67
CA HIS A 137 -12.94 -2.97 -12.42
C HIS A 137 -13.56 -1.58 -12.68
N GLU A 138 -12.92 -0.53 -12.22
CA GLU A 138 -13.32 0.85 -12.52
C GLU A 138 -13.35 1.12 -14.02
N GLY A 139 -12.32 0.67 -14.75
CA GLY A 139 -12.25 0.76 -16.21
C GLY A 139 -13.38 0.02 -16.91
N LYS A 140 -13.77 -1.16 -16.41
CA LYS A 140 -14.93 -1.90 -16.92
C LYS A 140 -16.21 -1.09 -16.71
N VAL A 141 -16.45 -0.59 -15.50
CA VAL A 141 -17.62 0.26 -15.20
C VAL A 141 -17.67 1.49 -16.10
N ALA A 142 -16.53 2.18 -16.27
CA ALA A 142 -16.48 3.33 -17.17
C ALA A 142 -16.84 2.97 -18.62
N ALA A 143 -16.35 1.85 -19.14
CA ALA A 143 -16.65 1.37 -20.48
C ALA A 143 -18.15 1.02 -20.65
N GLU A 144 -18.75 0.33 -19.69
CA GLU A 144 -20.18 0.00 -19.68
C GLU A 144 -21.06 1.27 -19.66
N VAL A 145 -20.70 2.25 -18.82
CA VAL A 145 -21.40 3.55 -18.77
C VAL A 145 -21.25 4.32 -20.08
N ILE A 146 -20.10 4.33 -20.72
CA ILE A 146 -19.87 4.94 -22.03
C ILE A 146 -20.73 4.25 -23.11
N ALA A 147 -20.91 2.93 -23.02
CA ALA A 147 -21.79 2.17 -23.90
C ALA A 147 -23.30 2.40 -23.65
N GLY A 148 -23.66 3.18 -22.64
CA GLY A 148 -25.05 3.47 -22.27
C GLY A 148 -25.67 2.50 -21.28
N GLU A 149 -24.88 1.59 -20.71
CA GLU A 149 -25.35 0.63 -19.71
C GLU A 149 -25.48 1.26 -18.33
N LYS A 150 -26.33 0.67 -17.47
CA LYS A 150 -26.49 1.05 -16.08
C LYS A 150 -25.46 0.30 -15.24
N ALA A 151 -24.28 0.87 -15.10
CA ALA A 151 -23.21 0.33 -14.27
C ALA A 151 -22.76 1.34 -13.20
N ALA A 152 -22.24 0.84 -12.09
CA ALA A 152 -21.65 1.64 -11.02
C ALA A 152 -20.55 0.86 -10.31
N PHE A 153 -19.53 1.56 -9.83
CA PHE A 153 -18.49 1.00 -8.99
C PHE A 153 -18.94 1.06 -7.51
N ASP A 154 -19.46 -0.05 -7.03
CA ASP A 154 -19.95 -0.21 -5.65
C ASP A 154 -19.52 -1.57 -5.07
N PRO A 155 -18.20 -1.79 -4.88
CA PRO A 155 -17.71 -3.06 -4.36
C PRO A 155 -17.95 -3.18 -2.86
N LEU A 156 -18.43 -4.34 -2.38
CA LEU A 156 -18.53 -4.65 -0.94
C LEU A 156 -17.15 -4.63 -0.27
N ALA A 157 -16.13 -5.06 -0.97
CA ALA A 157 -14.74 -5.05 -0.50
C ALA A 157 -13.77 -5.08 -1.68
N ILE A 158 -12.61 -4.48 -1.46
CA ILE A 158 -11.49 -4.52 -2.42
C ILE A 158 -10.37 -5.33 -1.77
N PRO A 159 -10.03 -6.53 -2.29
CA PRO A 159 -8.97 -7.36 -1.73
C PRO A 159 -7.60 -6.66 -1.85
N SER A 160 -6.77 -6.86 -0.86
CA SER A 160 -5.37 -6.42 -0.86
C SER A 160 -4.44 -7.61 -0.61
N VAL A 161 -3.30 -7.63 -1.28
CA VAL A 161 -2.30 -8.70 -1.15
C VAL A 161 -0.91 -8.09 -1.05
N ALA A 162 -0.12 -8.62 -0.12
CA ALA A 162 1.33 -8.44 -0.07
C ALA A 162 1.97 -9.78 -0.44
N TYR A 163 2.67 -9.81 -1.58
CA TYR A 163 3.34 -11.00 -2.12
C TYR A 163 4.68 -11.24 -1.41
N THR A 164 4.58 -11.55 -0.14
CA THR A 164 5.68 -11.89 0.76
C THR A 164 5.71 -13.39 1.01
N ASP A 165 6.66 -13.89 1.80
CA ASP A 165 6.74 -15.29 2.24
C ASP A 165 6.69 -15.34 3.78
N PRO A 166 5.53 -15.74 4.39
CA PRO A 166 4.26 -16.07 3.76
C PRO A 166 3.54 -14.86 3.14
N GLU A 167 2.68 -15.11 2.15
CA GLU A 167 1.79 -14.08 1.60
C GLU A 167 0.78 -13.61 2.64
N ILE A 168 0.44 -12.31 2.55
CA ILE A 168 -0.58 -11.68 3.39
C ILE A 168 -1.69 -11.18 2.48
N ALA A 169 -2.93 -11.61 2.72
CA ALA A 169 -4.09 -11.11 2.00
C ALA A 169 -5.19 -10.72 2.99
N TRP A 170 -5.91 -9.66 2.66
CA TRP A 170 -7.07 -9.21 3.43
C TRP A 170 -8.10 -8.53 2.53
N ALA A 171 -9.35 -8.48 2.98
CA ALA A 171 -10.43 -7.81 2.28
C ALA A 171 -11.49 -7.33 3.27
N GLY A 172 -12.11 -6.20 2.96
CA GLY A 172 -13.20 -5.63 3.75
C GLY A 172 -12.78 -5.07 5.11
N LEU A 173 -13.69 -5.16 6.08
CA LEU A 173 -13.51 -4.58 7.41
C LEU A 173 -12.45 -5.32 8.20
N THR A 174 -11.43 -4.59 8.64
CA THR A 174 -10.41 -5.12 9.56
C THR A 174 -10.85 -4.98 11.02
N GLU A 175 -10.27 -5.77 11.92
CA GLU A 175 -10.49 -5.63 13.37
C GLU A 175 -10.07 -4.22 13.85
N THR A 176 -8.97 -3.72 13.29
CA THR A 176 -8.46 -2.38 13.59
C THR A 176 -9.49 -1.30 13.22
N ASP A 177 -10.08 -1.39 12.02
CA ASP A 177 -11.10 -0.43 11.56
C ASP A 177 -12.40 -0.57 12.32
N ALA A 178 -12.83 -1.81 12.62
CA ALA A 178 -14.04 -2.06 13.41
C ALA A 178 -13.95 -1.39 14.79
N LYS A 179 -12.81 -1.56 15.49
CA LYS A 179 -12.54 -0.91 16.77
C LYS A 179 -12.55 0.62 16.67
N ALA A 180 -11.87 1.16 15.66
CA ALA A 180 -11.79 2.60 15.45
C ALA A 180 -13.17 3.23 15.16
N LYS A 181 -14.06 2.49 14.49
CA LYS A 181 -15.41 2.92 14.11
C LYS A 181 -16.49 2.55 15.15
N GLY A 182 -16.13 1.84 16.22
CA GLY A 182 -17.10 1.35 17.22
C GLY A 182 -18.08 0.30 16.67
N ILE A 183 -17.69 -0.44 15.64
CA ILE A 183 -18.51 -1.49 15.03
C ILE A 183 -18.37 -2.76 15.86
N ALA A 184 -19.48 -3.32 16.35
CA ALA A 184 -19.49 -4.63 17.00
C ALA A 184 -19.19 -5.72 15.97
N TYR A 185 -18.32 -6.67 16.32
CA TYR A 185 -17.94 -7.79 15.48
C TYR A 185 -17.65 -9.04 16.29
N GLU A 186 -17.78 -10.19 15.66
CA GLU A 186 -17.27 -11.46 16.16
C GLU A 186 -16.05 -11.89 15.35
N LYS A 187 -15.15 -12.65 15.96
CA LYS A 187 -13.90 -13.08 15.34
C LYS A 187 -13.72 -14.59 15.43
N GLY A 188 -13.52 -15.22 14.29
CA GLY A 188 -13.04 -16.58 14.18
C GLY A 188 -11.61 -16.63 13.64
N VAL A 189 -10.78 -17.54 14.16
CA VAL A 189 -9.39 -17.74 13.68
C VAL A 189 -9.18 -19.21 13.37
N PHE A 190 -8.64 -19.48 12.18
CA PHE A 190 -8.26 -20.82 11.77
C PHE A 190 -6.80 -20.87 11.34
N PRO A 191 -5.93 -21.66 11.99
CA PRO A 191 -4.51 -21.77 11.62
C PRO A 191 -4.35 -22.51 10.28
N TRP A 192 -3.70 -21.91 9.30
CA TRP A 192 -3.41 -22.54 8.01
C TRP A 192 -2.67 -23.87 8.12
N ALA A 193 -1.77 -24.01 9.12
CA ALA A 193 -1.06 -25.25 9.38
C ALA A 193 -1.99 -26.45 9.67
N ALA A 194 -3.21 -26.18 10.17
CA ALA A 194 -4.22 -27.23 10.42
C ALA A 194 -4.93 -27.71 9.13
N SER A 195 -4.81 -26.97 8.01
CA SER A 195 -5.45 -27.34 6.74
C SER A 195 -4.62 -28.30 5.88
N GLY A 196 -3.39 -28.64 6.26
CA GLY A 196 -2.45 -29.41 5.45
C GLY A 196 -1.95 -28.70 4.18
N ARG A 197 -2.34 -27.47 3.95
CA ARG A 197 -1.83 -26.60 2.88
C ARG A 197 -0.68 -25.76 3.43
N ARG A 198 0.51 -25.93 2.86
CA ARG A 198 1.72 -25.18 3.15
C ARG A 198 2.10 -24.34 1.93
#